data_dfddf8cfc7736aaffc097c4690656389
#
_entry.id   dfddf8cfc7736aaffc097c4690656389
#
_cell.length_a   1.000
_cell.length_b   1.000
_cell.length_c   1.000
_cell.angle_alpha   90.00
_cell.angle_beta   90.00
_cell.angle_gamma   90.00
#
_symmetry.space_group_name_H-M   'P 1'
#
loop_
_entity.id
_entity.type
_entity.pdbx_description
1 polymer ?
#
loop_
_entity_poly.entity_id
_entity_poly.type
_entity_poly.pdbx_seq_one_letter_code
_entity_poly.pdbx_strand_id
1 'polypeptide(L)'
;MTFGPFARVTVWLMALLVWQASTVTAQTSDLVSDDRLRVCADPANLPMSDESQSGYENALADLLAEKLGVPVSYTWFPMATGFIRNTLNLKRCDLVMGYAQGHELVLNTNHYMTSVYALIVPKDGPLAEITSLSDARLDGQRVGIVAGTPPASHLARHGLIAQARPYQLFVDRRRESPALNMLADLDAGEIDAAVLWGPIGGPLVKQNHPDLTVIPLVAEDEAPRLFFRITMGVRQGEKVWQRKLNALIRSHQGEIDALLQEAGVPLVNDMGTAVKDPEG
;
A
#
# COMPACT_ATOMS: atom_id res chain seq x y z
N MET A 1 -29.96 7.21 86.58
CA MET A 1 -28.70 7.07 85.84
C MET A 1 -28.98 7.29 84.36
N THR A 2 -28.73 8.51 83.92
CA THR A 2 -29.01 8.99 82.59
C THR A 2 -27.81 8.71 81.65
N PHE A 3 -27.97 7.93 80.61
CA PHE A 3 -26.98 7.79 79.53
C PHE A 3 -27.21 8.88 78.48
N GLY A 4 -26.17 9.65 78.23
CA GLY A 4 -26.17 10.79 77.33
C GLY A 4 -26.09 10.44 75.84
N PRO A 5 -26.39 11.42 74.98
CA PRO A 5 -26.58 11.20 73.50
C PRO A 5 -25.30 11.45 72.73
N PHE A 6 -24.32 10.56 72.84
CA PHE A 6 -23.05 10.67 72.04
C PHE A 6 -22.79 9.56 71.03
N ALA A 7 -23.77 8.66 70.80
CA ALA A 7 -23.55 7.48 69.95
C ALA A 7 -24.17 7.58 68.53
N ARG A 8 -24.62 8.76 68.06
CA ARG A 8 -25.32 8.87 66.75
C ARG A 8 -24.66 9.73 65.70
N VAL A 9 -23.47 10.33 65.97
CA VAL A 9 -22.80 11.24 65.01
C VAL A 9 -21.70 10.54 64.21
N THR A 10 -21.21 9.39 64.64
CA THR A 10 -20.05 8.70 64.00
C THR A 10 -20.38 7.83 62.80
N VAL A 11 -21.68 7.53 62.53
CA VAL A 11 -22.08 6.64 61.42
C VAL A 11 -22.30 7.37 60.09
N TRP A 12 -22.49 8.70 60.10
CA TRP A 12 -22.77 9.49 58.89
C TRP A 12 -21.53 10.03 58.17
N LEU A 13 -20.36 9.93 58.76
CA LEU A 13 -19.08 10.40 58.16
C LEU A 13 -18.35 9.34 57.35
N MET A 14 -18.73 8.08 57.40
CA MET A 14 -18.16 7.01 56.59
C MET A 14 -18.89 6.73 55.26
N ALA A 15 -20.05 7.33 55.03
CA ALA A 15 -20.84 7.09 53.79
C ALA A 15 -20.51 8.06 52.65
N LEU A 16 -19.63 9.03 52.83
CA LEU A 16 -19.30 10.07 51.84
C LEU A 16 -17.95 9.85 51.12
N LEU A 17 -17.26 8.75 51.39
CA LEU A 17 -15.92 8.47 50.84
C LEU A 17 -15.89 7.46 49.71
N VAL A 18 -17.00 7.04 49.13
CA VAL A 18 -17.03 5.93 48.14
C VAL A 18 -17.51 6.38 46.75
N TRP A 19 -17.59 7.64 46.41
CA TRP A 19 -17.96 8.02 45.05
C TRP A 19 -17.06 9.07 44.42
N GLN A 20 -15.78 8.76 44.37
CA GLN A 20 -14.88 9.29 43.37
C GLN A 20 -14.51 8.13 42.42
N ALA A 21 -15.46 7.63 41.67
CA ALA A 21 -15.18 6.89 40.47
C ALA A 21 -14.51 7.88 39.51
N SER A 22 -13.18 7.92 39.54
CA SER A 22 -12.38 8.56 38.51
C SER A 22 -12.79 7.93 37.20
N THR A 23 -13.58 8.66 36.42
CA THR A 23 -13.72 8.37 35.00
C THR A 23 -12.31 8.52 34.42
N VAL A 24 -11.59 7.43 34.29
CA VAL A 24 -10.43 7.33 33.42
C VAL A 24 -10.99 7.57 32.03
N THR A 25 -11.05 8.82 31.61
CA THR A 25 -11.18 9.17 30.22
C THR A 25 -9.95 8.56 29.57
N ALA A 26 -10.15 7.46 28.85
CA ALA A 26 -9.14 6.97 27.94
C ALA A 26 -8.75 8.17 27.08
N GLN A 27 -7.52 8.68 27.27
CA GLN A 27 -6.96 9.70 26.41
C GLN A 27 -6.94 9.09 25.01
N THR A 28 -7.95 9.44 24.22
CA THR A 28 -7.87 9.27 22.77
C THR A 28 -6.72 10.15 22.36
N SER A 29 -5.81 9.61 21.60
CA SER A 29 -4.62 10.30 21.13
C SER A 29 -5.03 11.57 20.38
N ASP A 30 -4.79 12.74 20.96
CA ASP A 30 -5.04 14.06 20.35
C ASP A 30 -4.03 14.40 19.22
N LEU A 31 -3.37 13.40 18.67
CA LEU A 31 -2.28 13.60 17.71
C LEU A 31 -2.76 13.54 16.25
N VAL A 32 -3.93 12.93 16.01
CA VAL A 32 -4.57 12.88 14.69
C VAL A 32 -5.40 14.14 14.50
N SER A 33 -5.27 14.76 13.32
CA SER A 33 -6.06 15.96 13.00
C SER A 33 -7.53 15.61 12.80
N ASP A 34 -8.43 16.45 13.35
CA ASP A 34 -9.88 16.31 13.17
C ASP A 34 -10.40 17.15 11.99
N ASP A 35 -9.61 18.13 11.50
CA ASP A 35 -10.02 19.11 10.49
C ASP A 35 -9.51 18.81 9.09
N ARG A 36 -8.60 17.85 8.94
CA ARG A 36 -8.02 17.43 7.66
C ARG A 36 -7.44 16.04 7.69
N LEU A 37 -7.40 15.37 6.55
CA LEU A 37 -6.65 14.12 6.36
C LEU A 37 -5.20 14.47 6.02
N ARG A 38 -4.28 14.29 6.98
CA ARG A 38 -2.84 14.57 6.77
C ARG A 38 -2.13 13.33 6.25
N VAL A 39 -1.69 13.38 4.99
CA VAL A 39 -1.01 12.27 4.31
C VAL A 39 0.46 12.60 4.11
N CYS A 40 1.36 11.66 4.43
CA CYS A 40 2.75 11.72 3.98
C CYS A 40 2.90 10.89 2.71
N ALA A 41 3.45 11.50 1.66
CA ALA A 41 3.63 10.88 0.37
C ALA A 41 4.94 11.31 -0.28
N ASP A 42 5.38 10.55 -1.27
CA ASP A 42 6.56 10.88 -2.08
C ASP A 42 6.13 11.86 -3.18
N PRO A 43 6.86 12.98 -3.36
CA PRO A 43 6.54 13.97 -4.38
C PRO A 43 6.84 13.51 -5.82
N ALA A 44 7.52 12.37 -6.02
CA ALA A 44 7.99 11.90 -7.32
C ALA A 44 7.93 10.36 -7.44
N ASN A 45 6.79 9.76 -7.09
CA ASN A 45 6.58 8.30 -7.08
C ASN A 45 5.41 7.87 -7.99
N LEU A 46 5.26 8.50 -9.16
CA LEU A 46 4.26 8.02 -10.11
C LEU A 46 4.49 6.56 -10.51
N PRO A 47 3.42 5.79 -10.70
CA PRO A 47 2.00 6.18 -10.80
C PRO A 47 1.27 6.29 -9.45
N MET A 48 1.93 6.10 -8.31
CA MET A 48 1.32 6.08 -6.98
C MET A 48 1.02 7.48 -6.46
N SER A 49 2.04 8.34 -6.32
CA SER A 49 1.88 9.70 -5.80
C SER A 49 2.86 10.69 -6.44
N ASP A 50 2.45 11.93 -6.57
CA ASP A 50 3.31 13.04 -6.92
C ASP A 50 2.82 14.36 -6.32
N GLU A 51 3.63 15.41 -6.38
CA GLU A 51 3.29 16.73 -5.84
C GLU A 51 2.15 17.41 -6.61
N SER A 52 1.94 17.05 -7.88
CA SER A 52 0.78 17.50 -8.67
C SER A 52 -0.51 16.74 -8.35
N GLN A 53 -0.44 15.73 -7.48
CA GLN A 53 -1.55 14.91 -7.01
C GLN A 53 -2.22 14.09 -8.13
N SER A 54 -1.45 13.66 -9.11
CA SER A 54 -1.94 12.90 -10.26
C SER A 54 -1.87 11.39 -10.10
N GLY A 55 -1.28 10.88 -9.02
CA GLY A 55 -1.16 9.46 -8.75
C GLY A 55 -2.43 8.82 -8.16
N TYR A 56 -2.56 7.51 -8.29
CA TYR A 56 -3.74 6.80 -7.78
C TYR A 56 -3.82 6.79 -6.23
N GLU A 57 -2.71 6.90 -5.50
CA GLU A 57 -2.73 7.06 -4.04
C GLU A 57 -3.21 8.47 -3.64
N ASN A 58 -2.97 9.49 -4.49
CA ASN A 58 -3.56 10.81 -4.30
C ASN A 58 -5.08 10.74 -4.45
N ALA A 59 -5.58 10.10 -5.53
CA ALA A 59 -7.01 9.90 -5.72
C ALA A 59 -7.65 9.08 -4.58
N LEU A 60 -6.94 8.07 -4.05
CA LEU A 60 -7.40 7.31 -2.88
C LEU A 60 -7.44 8.18 -1.62
N ALA A 61 -6.49 9.10 -1.43
CA ALA A 61 -6.53 10.05 -0.31
C ALA A 61 -7.73 10.99 -0.42
N ASP A 62 -8.04 11.47 -1.61
CA ASP A 62 -9.20 12.32 -1.87
C ASP A 62 -10.51 11.58 -1.59
N LEU A 63 -10.64 10.32 -2.04
CA LEU A 63 -11.78 9.47 -1.71
C LEU A 63 -11.97 9.33 -0.20
N LEU A 64 -10.91 9.00 0.54
CA LEU A 64 -11.00 8.85 2.00
C LEU A 64 -11.35 10.16 2.69
N ALA A 65 -10.79 11.28 2.25
CA ALA A 65 -11.06 12.60 2.79
C ALA A 65 -12.51 13.03 2.55
N GLU A 66 -13.07 12.74 1.37
CA GLU A 66 -14.49 12.92 1.06
C GLU A 66 -15.37 12.16 2.06
N LYS A 67 -15.08 10.85 2.27
CA LYS A 67 -15.84 10.02 3.21
C LYS A 67 -15.68 10.47 4.68
N LEU A 68 -14.60 11.16 4.99
CA LEU A 68 -14.38 11.76 6.32
C LEU A 68 -15.00 13.17 6.45
N GLY A 69 -15.37 13.81 5.35
CA GLY A 69 -15.90 15.18 5.31
C GLY A 69 -14.84 16.25 5.61
N VAL A 70 -13.57 16.00 5.28
CA VAL A 70 -12.43 16.90 5.55
C VAL A 70 -11.54 17.04 4.32
N PRO A 71 -10.79 18.15 4.16
CA PRO A 71 -9.81 18.28 3.07
C PRO A 71 -8.57 17.42 3.30
N VAL A 72 -7.87 17.05 2.20
CA VAL A 72 -6.53 16.44 2.25
C VAL A 72 -5.46 17.51 2.46
N SER A 73 -4.42 17.16 3.19
CA SER A 73 -3.18 17.93 3.23
C SER A 73 -1.97 16.99 3.17
N TYR A 74 -0.95 17.36 2.39
CA TYR A 74 0.22 16.53 2.19
C TYR A 74 1.44 17.04 2.93
N THR A 75 2.25 16.09 3.41
CA THR A 75 3.65 16.29 3.76
C THR A 75 4.49 15.50 2.76
N TRP A 76 5.11 16.21 1.85
CA TRP A 76 5.95 15.63 0.82
C TRP A 76 7.34 15.30 1.36
N PHE A 77 7.76 14.06 1.16
CA PHE A 77 9.08 13.58 1.53
C PHE A 77 9.47 12.37 0.66
N PRO A 78 10.70 12.26 0.15
CA PRO A 78 11.11 11.10 -0.66
C PRO A 78 10.95 9.79 0.13
N MET A 79 10.27 8.80 -0.46
CA MET A 79 10.04 7.48 0.14
C MET A 79 11.31 6.63 0.03
N ALA A 80 12.28 6.95 0.88
CA ALA A 80 13.56 6.29 1.02
C ALA A 80 13.80 5.89 2.47
N THR A 81 15.00 5.38 2.77
CA THR A 81 15.41 5.05 4.15
C THR A 81 15.15 6.23 5.10
N GLY A 82 14.37 5.98 6.15
CA GLY A 82 14.03 6.99 7.15
C GLY A 82 12.76 7.78 6.86
N PHE A 83 12.00 7.46 5.80
CA PHE A 83 10.74 8.11 5.48
C PHE A 83 9.81 8.18 6.71
N ILE A 84 9.43 7.05 7.30
CA ILE A 84 8.55 7.01 8.48
C ILE A 84 9.11 7.79 9.65
N ARG A 85 10.43 7.69 9.91
CA ARG A 85 11.07 8.41 11.01
C ARG A 85 10.97 9.93 10.83
N ASN A 86 11.12 10.43 9.61
CA ASN A 86 11.16 11.85 9.31
C ASN A 86 9.77 12.46 9.00
N THR A 87 8.74 11.65 8.91
CA THR A 87 7.37 12.04 8.55
C THR A 87 6.37 11.64 9.63
N LEU A 88 5.86 10.43 9.57
CA LEU A 88 4.80 9.91 10.44
C LEU A 88 5.19 9.97 11.93
N ASN A 89 6.43 9.57 12.29
CA ASN A 89 6.91 9.59 13.67
C ASN A 89 7.15 11.00 14.22
N LEU A 90 7.42 11.98 13.33
CA LEU A 90 7.49 13.40 13.69
C LEU A 90 6.11 14.09 13.69
N LYS A 91 5.03 13.34 13.56
CA LYS A 91 3.64 13.84 13.58
C LYS A 91 3.33 14.86 12.47
N ARG A 92 4.09 14.80 11.36
CA ARG A 92 3.87 15.66 10.21
C ARG A 92 2.65 15.26 9.41
N CYS A 93 2.24 13.99 9.51
CA CYS A 93 1.04 13.41 8.92
C CYS A 93 0.43 12.36 9.85
N ASP A 94 -0.74 11.82 9.49
CA ASP A 94 -1.45 10.80 10.25
C ASP A 94 -1.62 9.50 9.48
N LEU A 95 -1.26 9.53 8.19
CA LEU A 95 -1.44 8.43 7.27
C LEU A 95 -0.29 8.36 6.27
N VAL A 96 0.12 7.15 5.95
CA VAL A 96 0.97 6.80 4.79
C VAL A 96 0.32 5.66 4.03
N MET A 97 0.44 5.62 2.70
CA MET A 97 -0.12 4.56 1.86
C MET A 97 0.96 3.63 1.33
N GLY A 98 0.58 2.51 0.72
CA GLY A 98 1.48 1.65 -0.03
C GLY A 98 2.35 0.71 0.80
N TYR A 99 2.02 0.45 2.07
CA TYR A 99 2.82 -0.44 2.91
C TYR A 99 2.35 -1.89 2.84
N ALA A 100 3.28 -2.79 2.60
CA ALA A 100 3.00 -4.23 2.69
C ALA A 100 2.54 -4.59 4.12
N GLN A 101 1.55 -5.47 4.22
CA GLN A 101 1.03 -5.94 5.50
C GLN A 101 2.14 -6.57 6.35
N GLY A 102 2.21 -6.21 7.64
CA GLY A 102 3.22 -6.70 8.57
C GLY A 102 4.48 -5.84 8.63
N HIS A 103 4.49 -4.66 8.01
CA HIS A 103 5.63 -3.74 8.07
C HIS A 103 5.77 -3.14 9.49
N GLU A 104 6.90 -3.39 10.13
CA GLU A 104 7.11 -3.12 11.57
C GLU A 104 7.17 -1.63 11.94
N LEU A 105 7.53 -0.74 11.00
CA LEU A 105 7.68 0.68 11.27
C LEU A 105 6.35 1.42 11.46
N VAL A 106 5.23 0.81 11.08
CA VAL A 106 3.89 1.40 11.16
C VAL A 106 2.90 0.44 11.80
N LEU A 107 1.82 0.97 12.35
CA LEU A 107 0.65 0.19 12.71
C LEU A 107 -0.19 0.05 11.44
N ASN A 108 -0.24 -1.16 10.87
CA ASN A 108 -0.95 -1.42 9.63
C ASN A 108 -2.48 -1.39 9.83
N THR A 109 -3.19 -0.83 8.86
CA THR A 109 -4.64 -1.02 8.73
C THR A 109 -4.97 -2.42 8.18
N ASN A 110 -6.25 -2.72 7.96
CA ASN A 110 -6.64 -3.75 7.01
C ASN A 110 -6.01 -3.41 5.65
N HIS A 111 -5.73 -4.42 4.84
CA HIS A 111 -5.30 -4.16 3.47
C HIS A 111 -6.46 -3.53 2.69
N TYR A 112 -6.15 -2.57 1.86
CA TYR A 112 -7.10 -1.93 0.95
C TYR A 112 -7.00 -2.49 -0.46
N MET A 113 -5.90 -3.18 -0.77
CA MET A 113 -5.75 -3.98 -2.00
C MET A 113 -4.84 -5.18 -1.76
N THR A 114 -5.04 -6.22 -2.55
CA THR A 114 -4.05 -7.26 -2.81
C THR A 114 -3.66 -7.17 -4.27
N SER A 115 -2.37 -7.15 -4.56
CA SER A 115 -1.86 -7.09 -5.93
C SER A 115 -0.64 -7.99 -6.09
N VAL A 116 -0.21 -8.19 -7.32
CA VAL A 116 0.78 -9.18 -7.70
C VAL A 116 1.79 -8.58 -8.68
N TYR A 117 2.98 -9.14 -8.77
CA TYR A 117 3.89 -8.85 -9.87
C TYR A 117 3.24 -9.27 -11.20
N ALA A 118 3.58 -8.55 -12.27
CA ALA A 118 3.05 -8.81 -13.59
C ALA A 118 4.17 -8.93 -14.61
N LEU A 119 3.97 -9.82 -15.57
CA LEU A 119 4.74 -9.88 -16.81
C LEU A 119 4.12 -8.89 -17.80
N ILE A 120 4.93 -8.09 -18.43
CA ILE A 120 4.52 -7.10 -19.43
C ILE A 120 5.24 -7.46 -20.74
N VAL A 121 4.47 -7.59 -21.80
CA VAL A 121 4.93 -8.03 -23.12
C VAL A 121 4.15 -7.32 -24.23
N PRO A 122 4.65 -7.29 -25.48
CA PRO A 122 3.87 -6.84 -26.62
C PRO A 122 2.56 -7.64 -26.78
N LYS A 123 1.43 -6.96 -27.02
CA LYS A 123 0.08 -7.59 -27.15
C LYS A 123 0.00 -8.66 -28.24
N ASP A 124 0.60 -8.37 -29.39
CA ASP A 124 0.55 -9.23 -30.57
C ASP A 124 1.80 -10.14 -30.67
N GLY A 125 2.59 -10.21 -29.59
CA GLY A 125 3.80 -10.99 -29.54
C GLY A 125 3.59 -12.46 -29.14
N PRO A 126 4.59 -13.33 -29.36
CA PRO A 126 4.51 -14.76 -29.02
C PRO A 126 4.40 -15.02 -27.51
N LEU A 127 4.68 -14.01 -26.70
CA LEU A 127 4.62 -14.09 -25.24
C LEU A 127 3.30 -13.60 -24.64
N ALA A 128 2.36 -13.09 -25.44
CA ALA A 128 1.11 -12.48 -24.98
C ALA A 128 0.18 -13.44 -24.20
N GLU A 129 0.30 -14.74 -24.44
CA GLU A 129 -0.52 -15.77 -23.79
C GLU A 129 0.22 -16.53 -22.66
N ILE A 130 1.38 -16.04 -22.24
CA ILE A 130 2.11 -16.63 -21.09
C ILE A 130 1.37 -16.28 -19.81
N THR A 131 1.26 -17.25 -18.90
CA THR A 131 0.64 -17.05 -17.58
C THR A 131 1.59 -17.32 -16.42
N SER A 132 2.79 -17.85 -16.69
CA SER A 132 3.81 -18.21 -15.68
C SER A 132 5.21 -17.92 -16.18
N LEU A 133 6.13 -17.63 -15.26
CA LEU A 133 7.56 -17.48 -15.54
C LEU A 133 8.26 -18.82 -15.85
N SER A 134 7.57 -19.94 -15.64
CA SER A 134 8.04 -21.28 -16.02
C SER A 134 7.75 -21.67 -17.48
N ASP A 135 7.07 -20.79 -18.24
CA ASP A 135 6.74 -21.08 -19.64
C ASP A 135 8.00 -21.13 -20.52
N ALA A 136 8.18 -22.22 -21.24
CA ALA A 136 9.36 -22.45 -22.09
C ALA A 136 9.56 -21.41 -23.21
N ARG A 137 8.51 -20.65 -23.57
CA ARG A 137 8.63 -19.53 -24.52
C ARG A 137 9.51 -18.38 -24.01
N LEU A 138 9.76 -18.34 -22.69
CA LEU A 138 10.71 -17.40 -22.09
C LEU A 138 12.18 -17.83 -22.24
N ASP A 139 12.45 -19.07 -22.63
CA ASP A 139 13.83 -19.55 -22.82
C ASP A 139 14.54 -18.73 -23.90
N GLY A 140 15.70 -18.18 -23.55
CA GLY A 140 16.49 -17.33 -24.44
C GLY A 140 15.95 -15.88 -24.59
N GLN A 141 14.84 -15.53 -23.98
CA GLN A 141 14.30 -14.16 -24.02
C GLN A 141 15.04 -13.24 -23.04
N ARG A 142 15.16 -11.98 -23.42
CA ARG A 142 15.74 -10.92 -22.58
C ARG A 142 14.65 -10.37 -21.65
N VAL A 143 14.64 -10.85 -20.41
CA VAL A 143 13.61 -10.44 -19.43
C VAL A 143 14.14 -9.31 -18.56
N GLY A 144 13.50 -8.15 -18.62
CA GLY A 144 13.76 -7.03 -17.71
C GLY A 144 13.28 -7.34 -16.30
N ILE A 145 14.13 -7.08 -15.30
CA ILE A 145 13.83 -7.35 -13.88
C ILE A 145 14.42 -6.27 -12.97
N VAL A 146 13.68 -5.84 -11.96
CA VAL A 146 14.25 -4.99 -10.90
C VAL A 146 15.05 -5.88 -9.95
N ALA A 147 16.36 -5.62 -9.86
CA ALA A 147 17.28 -6.43 -9.07
C ALA A 147 16.88 -6.47 -7.59
N GLY A 148 16.97 -7.65 -6.97
CA GLY A 148 16.65 -7.84 -5.56
C GLY A 148 15.14 -7.94 -5.24
N THR A 149 14.29 -7.98 -6.26
CA THR A 149 12.84 -8.21 -6.08
C THR A 149 12.50 -9.71 -6.15
N PRO A 150 11.35 -10.14 -5.58
CA PRO A 150 10.96 -11.55 -5.56
C PRO A 150 10.99 -12.28 -6.91
N PRO A 151 10.56 -11.68 -8.04
CA PRO A 151 10.63 -12.35 -9.34
C PRO A 151 12.03 -12.75 -9.78
N ALA A 152 13.09 -12.08 -9.32
CA ALA A 152 14.47 -12.45 -9.65
C ALA A 152 14.81 -13.88 -9.18
N SER A 153 14.24 -14.32 -8.06
CA SER A 153 14.41 -15.69 -7.56
C SER A 153 13.69 -16.71 -8.45
N HIS A 154 12.51 -16.35 -9.00
CA HIS A 154 11.79 -17.20 -9.95
C HIS A 154 12.57 -17.32 -11.27
N LEU A 155 13.06 -16.19 -11.83
CA LEU A 155 13.91 -16.22 -13.04
C LEU A 155 15.16 -17.09 -12.84
N ALA A 156 15.81 -16.99 -11.67
CA ALA A 156 16.98 -17.84 -11.36
C ALA A 156 16.63 -19.33 -11.31
N ARG A 157 15.49 -19.68 -10.73
CA ARG A 157 15.01 -21.08 -10.63
C ARG A 157 14.69 -21.68 -11.99
N HIS A 158 14.11 -20.91 -12.89
CA HIS A 158 13.77 -21.32 -14.24
C HIS A 158 14.92 -21.14 -15.25
N GLY A 159 16.15 -20.83 -14.78
CA GLY A 159 17.31 -20.68 -15.65
C GLY A 159 17.35 -19.41 -16.50
N LEU A 160 16.39 -18.49 -16.30
CA LEU A 160 16.22 -17.26 -17.10
C LEU A 160 17.13 -16.10 -16.65
N ILE A 161 17.82 -16.25 -15.51
CA ILE A 161 18.60 -15.13 -14.91
C ILE A 161 19.80 -14.71 -15.76
N ALA A 162 20.35 -15.63 -16.56
CA ALA A 162 21.53 -15.35 -17.38
C ALA A 162 21.25 -14.38 -18.54
N GLN A 163 20.01 -14.35 -19.04
CA GLN A 163 19.53 -13.44 -20.08
C GLN A 163 18.74 -12.25 -19.50
N ALA A 164 18.53 -12.24 -18.18
CA ALA A 164 17.79 -11.15 -17.55
C ALA A 164 18.59 -9.85 -17.58
N ARG A 165 17.91 -8.75 -17.94
CA ARG A 165 18.46 -7.39 -17.85
C ARG A 165 18.08 -6.76 -16.51
N PRO A 166 19.03 -6.54 -15.59
CA PRO A 166 18.73 -5.99 -14.29
C PRO A 166 18.58 -4.46 -14.34
N TYR A 167 17.58 -3.96 -13.62
CA TYR A 167 17.37 -2.54 -13.34
C TYR A 167 17.54 -2.29 -11.85
N GLN A 168 18.03 -1.11 -11.46
CA GLN A 168 18.33 -0.80 -10.07
C GLN A 168 17.05 -0.59 -9.26
N LEU A 169 16.98 -1.17 -8.05
CA LEU A 169 15.86 -0.97 -7.13
C LEU A 169 15.89 0.42 -6.46
N PHE A 170 17.09 0.87 -6.09
CA PHE A 170 17.28 2.13 -5.36
C PHE A 170 17.87 3.19 -6.30
N VAL A 171 17.02 4.17 -6.65
CA VAL A 171 17.36 5.30 -7.52
C VAL A 171 16.82 6.60 -6.93
N ASP A 172 17.33 7.73 -7.39
CA ASP A 172 16.71 9.03 -7.14
C ASP A 172 15.50 9.19 -8.08
N ARG A 173 14.30 8.93 -7.57
CA ARG A 173 13.05 8.94 -8.37
C ARG A 173 12.72 10.26 -9.03
N ARG A 174 13.33 11.36 -8.59
CA ARG A 174 13.21 12.67 -9.24
C ARG A 174 13.93 12.73 -10.57
N ARG A 175 14.83 11.81 -10.84
CA ARG A 175 15.72 11.78 -12.03
C ARG A 175 15.57 10.52 -12.86
N GLU A 176 15.20 9.42 -12.25
CA GLU A 176 15.19 8.11 -12.86
C GLU A 176 14.05 7.24 -12.35
N SER A 177 13.42 6.49 -13.25
CA SER A 177 12.42 5.47 -12.93
C SER A 177 12.81 4.15 -13.58
N PRO A 178 13.21 3.14 -12.81
CA PRO A 178 13.53 1.82 -13.35
C PRO A 178 12.38 1.21 -14.16
N ALA A 179 11.13 1.46 -13.75
CA ALA A 179 9.96 0.98 -14.47
C ALA A 179 9.81 1.66 -15.84
N LEU A 180 9.95 2.99 -15.92
CA LEU A 180 9.88 3.71 -17.20
C LEU A 180 11.04 3.31 -18.13
N ASN A 181 12.25 3.18 -17.59
CA ASN A 181 13.41 2.72 -18.38
C ASN A 181 13.16 1.31 -18.93
N MET A 182 12.61 0.41 -18.11
CA MET A 182 12.29 -0.95 -18.51
C MET A 182 11.22 -1.00 -19.60
N LEU A 183 10.16 -0.19 -19.49
CA LEU A 183 9.11 -0.12 -20.52
C LEU A 183 9.62 0.52 -21.80
N ALA A 184 10.47 1.54 -21.73
CA ALA A 184 11.11 2.14 -22.90
C ALA A 184 12.04 1.13 -23.63
N ASP A 185 12.80 0.31 -22.87
CA ASP A 185 13.63 -0.74 -23.45
C ASP A 185 12.78 -1.86 -24.08
N LEU A 186 11.60 -2.15 -23.54
CA LEU A 186 10.64 -3.10 -24.11
C LEU A 186 10.06 -2.56 -25.43
N ASP A 187 9.63 -1.30 -25.46
CA ASP A 187 9.15 -0.65 -26.69
C ASP A 187 10.22 -0.58 -27.79
N ALA A 188 11.49 -0.38 -27.39
CA ALA A 188 12.61 -0.35 -28.30
C ALA A 188 13.07 -1.75 -28.77
N GLY A 189 12.50 -2.82 -28.22
CA GLY A 189 12.92 -4.21 -28.50
C GLY A 189 14.30 -4.54 -27.94
N GLU A 190 14.80 -3.78 -26.95
CA GLU A 190 16.04 -4.08 -26.23
C GLU A 190 15.85 -5.21 -25.20
N ILE A 191 14.63 -5.43 -24.73
CA ILE A 191 14.16 -6.58 -23.97
C ILE A 191 12.88 -7.14 -24.61
N ASP A 192 12.58 -8.40 -24.33
CA ASP A 192 11.44 -9.10 -24.94
C ASP A 192 10.24 -9.20 -23.98
N ALA A 193 10.51 -9.07 -22.68
CA ALA A 193 9.52 -9.04 -21.61
C ALA A 193 10.03 -8.22 -20.43
N ALA A 194 9.12 -7.69 -19.63
CA ALA A 194 9.42 -6.97 -18.39
C ALA A 194 8.64 -7.55 -17.22
N VAL A 195 9.27 -7.71 -16.04
CA VAL A 195 8.58 -8.10 -14.82
C VAL A 195 8.59 -6.95 -13.84
N LEU A 196 7.42 -6.38 -13.60
CA LEU A 196 7.21 -5.23 -12.71
C LEU A 196 6.21 -5.55 -11.60
N TRP A 197 6.32 -4.81 -10.51
CA TRP A 197 5.24 -4.75 -9.52
C TRP A 197 3.97 -4.24 -10.20
N GLY A 198 2.88 -5.01 -10.15
CA GLY A 198 1.65 -4.72 -10.88
C GLY A 198 1.09 -3.31 -10.67
N PRO A 199 1.02 -2.80 -9.41
CA PRO A 199 0.63 -1.42 -9.13
C PRO A 199 1.53 -0.32 -9.70
N ILE A 200 2.70 -0.67 -10.21
CA ILE A 200 3.56 0.23 -10.98
C ILE A 200 3.37 -0.01 -12.48
N GLY A 201 3.55 -1.26 -12.91
CA GLY A 201 3.55 -1.59 -14.33
C GLY A 201 2.19 -1.42 -15.00
N GLY A 202 1.11 -1.84 -14.33
CA GLY A 202 -0.23 -1.76 -14.87
C GLY A 202 -0.68 -0.34 -15.23
N PRO A 203 -0.64 0.63 -14.29
CA PRO A 203 -0.98 2.01 -14.58
C PRO A 203 -0.09 2.65 -15.67
N LEU A 204 1.22 2.41 -15.66
CA LEU A 204 2.13 2.95 -16.66
C LEU A 204 1.82 2.42 -18.06
N VAL A 205 1.54 1.11 -18.18
CA VAL A 205 1.15 0.50 -19.46
C VAL A 205 -0.18 1.09 -19.92
N LYS A 206 -1.18 1.15 -19.06
CA LYS A 206 -2.50 1.70 -19.40
C LYS A 206 -2.43 3.14 -19.92
N GLN A 207 -1.56 3.95 -19.33
CA GLN A 207 -1.45 5.38 -19.66
C GLN A 207 -0.64 5.64 -20.92
N ASN A 208 0.47 4.92 -21.13
CA ASN A 208 1.49 5.34 -22.08
C ASN A 208 1.91 4.27 -23.10
N HIS A 209 1.54 2.99 -22.92
CA HIS A 209 2.02 1.88 -23.72
C HIS A 209 0.86 1.01 -24.25
N PRO A 210 0.00 1.51 -25.14
CA PRO A 210 -1.21 0.82 -25.61
C PRO A 210 -0.95 -0.49 -26.33
N ASP A 211 0.26 -0.69 -26.86
CA ASP A 211 0.69 -1.90 -27.56
C ASP A 211 1.24 -2.99 -26.64
N LEU A 212 1.34 -2.72 -25.35
CA LEU A 212 1.75 -3.69 -24.32
C LEU A 212 0.54 -4.30 -23.62
N THR A 213 0.71 -5.50 -23.10
CA THR A 213 -0.26 -6.19 -22.24
C THR A 213 0.37 -6.51 -20.88
N VAL A 214 -0.46 -6.46 -19.84
CA VAL A 214 -0.09 -6.74 -18.46
C VAL A 214 -0.69 -8.08 -18.06
N ILE A 215 0.14 -9.04 -17.72
CA ILE A 215 -0.24 -10.40 -17.35
C ILE A 215 0.06 -10.60 -15.86
N PRO A 216 -0.93 -10.58 -14.97
CA PRO A 216 -0.73 -10.81 -13.54
C PRO A 216 -0.20 -12.23 -13.27
N LEU A 217 0.88 -12.34 -12.54
CA LEU A 217 1.56 -13.62 -12.24
C LEU A 217 0.87 -14.33 -11.06
N VAL A 218 -0.38 -14.73 -11.25
CA VAL A 218 -1.21 -15.41 -10.24
C VAL A 218 -1.00 -16.93 -10.20
N ALA A 219 -0.36 -17.49 -11.20
CA ALA A 219 -0.08 -18.92 -11.28
C ALA A 219 1.24 -19.35 -10.58
N GLU A 220 1.97 -18.38 -10.01
CA GLU A 220 3.23 -18.65 -9.33
C GLU A 220 2.97 -19.02 -7.87
N ASP A 221 3.00 -20.30 -7.56
CA ASP A 221 2.74 -20.87 -6.22
C ASP A 221 4.00 -21.10 -5.39
N GLU A 222 5.18 -20.97 -5.98
CA GLU A 222 6.47 -21.16 -5.32
C GLU A 222 6.93 -19.92 -4.53
N ALA A 223 7.80 -20.16 -3.55
CA ALA A 223 8.44 -19.07 -2.79
C ALA A 223 9.60 -18.43 -3.60
N PRO A 224 9.87 -17.14 -3.45
CA PRO A 224 9.10 -16.16 -2.67
C PRO A 224 7.77 -15.80 -3.34
N ARG A 225 6.76 -15.43 -2.53
CA ARG A 225 5.46 -14.99 -3.06
C ARG A 225 5.60 -13.78 -3.96
N LEU A 226 4.80 -13.73 -5.02
CA LEU A 226 4.74 -12.59 -5.95
C LEU A 226 3.55 -11.65 -5.69
N PHE A 227 2.67 -11.96 -4.74
CA PHE A 227 1.56 -11.10 -4.33
C PHE A 227 1.76 -10.53 -2.94
N PHE A 228 1.21 -9.34 -2.71
CA PHE A 228 1.27 -8.67 -1.43
C PHE A 228 -0.06 -7.99 -1.11
N ARG A 229 -0.45 -8.05 0.16
CA ARG A 229 -1.53 -7.26 0.74
C ARG A 229 -0.98 -5.90 1.12
N ILE A 230 -1.57 -4.86 0.58
CA ILE A 230 -1.12 -3.49 0.77
C ILE A 230 -2.07 -2.78 1.72
N THR A 231 -1.50 -2.14 2.71
CA THR A 231 -2.17 -1.47 3.83
C THR A 231 -1.82 0.01 3.87
N MET A 232 -2.58 0.74 4.63
CA MET A 232 -2.17 2.06 5.10
C MET A 232 -1.41 1.90 6.41
N GLY A 233 -0.45 2.79 6.64
CA GLY A 233 0.33 2.85 7.87
C GLY A 233 -0.06 4.06 8.70
N VAL A 234 -0.28 3.85 10.00
CA VAL A 234 -0.46 4.91 10.99
C VAL A 234 0.59 4.79 12.08
N ARG A 235 0.74 5.80 12.93
CA ARG A 235 1.70 5.76 14.05
C ARG A 235 1.39 4.60 14.99
N GLN A 236 2.43 4.02 15.55
CA GLN A 236 2.29 3.06 16.64
C GLN A 236 1.49 3.71 17.80
N GLY A 237 0.48 2.99 18.31
CA GLY A 237 -0.38 3.49 19.37
C GLY A 237 -1.69 4.15 18.92
N GLU A 238 -1.81 4.61 17.68
CA GLU A 238 -3.00 5.25 17.12
C GLU A 238 -4.12 4.24 16.75
N LYS A 239 -4.50 3.41 17.72
CA LYS A 239 -5.47 2.32 17.51
C LYS A 239 -6.89 2.81 17.19
N VAL A 240 -7.27 3.99 17.67
CA VAL A 240 -8.60 4.56 17.37
C VAL A 240 -8.64 4.98 15.92
N TRP A 241 -7.62 5.69 15.46
CA TRP A 241 -7.47 6.09 14.06
C TRP A 241 -7.40 4.89 13.11
N GLN A 242 -6.59 3.89 13.44
CA GLN A 242 -6.53 2.63 12.70
C GLN A 242 -7.91 1.98 12.54
N ARG A 243 -8.71 1.90 13.63
CA ARG A 243 -10.07 1.34 13.57
C ARG A 243 -11.00 2.15 12.68
N LYS A 244 -10.90 3.49 12.71
CA LYS A 244 -11.68 4.39 11.84
C LYS A 244 -11.34 4.13 10.37
N LEU A 245 -10.06 4.07 10.02
CA LEU A 245 -9.61 3.72 8.67
C LEU A 245 -10.04 2.32 8.25
N ASN A 246 -9.94 1.34 9.14
CA ASN A 246 -10.41 -0.03 8.87
C ASN A 246 -11.93 -0.09 8.60
N ALA A 247 -12.71 0.75 9.26
CA ALA A 247 -14.14 0.86 8.99
C ALA A 247 -14.38 1.47 7.61
N LEU A 248 -13.67 2.54 7.25
CA LEU A 248 -13.75 3.17 5.93
C LEU A 248 -13.38 2.20 4.81
N ILE A 249 -12.25 1.50 4.94
CA ILE A 249 -11.81 0.50 3.96
C ILE A 249 -12.92 -0.53 3.73
N ARG A 250 -13.48 -1.12 4.80
CA ARG A 250 -14.55 -2.12 4.66
C ARG A 250 -15.82 -1.57 4.02
N SER A 251 -16.22 -0.34 4.39
CA SER A 251 -17.47 0.27 3.89
C SER A 251 -17.40 0.71 2.44
N HIS A 252 -16.18 1.03 1.95
CA HIS A 252 -15.95 1.61 0.64
C HIS A 252 -15.01 0.77 -0.22
N GLN A 253 -14.87 -0.54 0.08
CA GLN A 253 -13.95 -1.42 -0.65
C GLN A 253 -14.26 -1.44 -2.15
N GLY A 254 -15.54 -1.45 -2.55
CA GLY A 254 -15.93 -1.41 -3.96
C GLY A 254 -15.51 -0.12 -4.68
N GLU A 255 -15.62 1.04 -4.01
CA GLU A 255 -15.15 2.32 -4.56
C GLU A 255 -13.61 2.36 -4.67
N ILE A 256 -12.91 1.79 -3.67
CA ILE A 256 -11.45 1.66 -3.68
C ILE A 256 -11.00 0.75 -4.82
N ASP A 257 -11.64 -0.41 -4.98
CA ASP A 257 -11.32 -1.35 -6.04
C ASP A 257 -11.53 -0.73 -7.43
N ALA A 258 -12.67 -0.05 -7.63
CA ALA A 258 -12.98 0.61 -8.89
C ALA A 258 -11.94 1.69 -9.25
N LEU A 259 -11.55 2.53 -8.28
CA LEU A 259 -10.52 3.55 -8.45
C LEU A 259 -9.17 2.93 -8.86
N LEU A 260 -8.76 1.86 -8.18
CA LEU A 260 -7.49 1.20 -8.46
C LEU A 260 -7.50 0.49 -9.83
N GLN A 261 -8.60 -0.16 -10.19
CA GLN A 261 -8.78 -0.79 -11.50
C GLN A 261 -8.84 0.25 -12.62
N GLU A 262 -9.51 1.39 -12.38
CA GLU A 262 -9.51 2.52 -13.32
C GLU A 262 -8.10 3.07 -13.52
N ALA A 263 -7.27 3.10 -12.49
CA ALA A 263 -5.86 3.45 -12.62
C ALA A 263 -5.04 2.38 -13.38
N GLY A 264 -5.56 1.16 -13.56
CA GLY A 264 -4.85 0.05 -14.21
C GLY A 264 -4.09 -0.86 -13.25
N VAL A 265 -4.35 -0.76 -11.95
CA VAL A 265 -3.76 -1.66 -10.96
C VAL A 265 -4.36 -3.06 -11.08
N PRO A 266 -3.57 -4.12 -11.30
CA PRO A 266 -4.07 -5.49 -11.32
C PRO A 266 -4.38 -5.94 -9.90
N LEU A 267 -5.67 -5.96 -9.55
CA LEU A 267 -6.15 -6.48 -8.27
C LEU A 267 -6.32 -7.98 -8.33
N VAL A 268 -5.97 -8.65 -7.24
CA VAL A 268 -6.14 -10.10 -7.07
C VAL A 268 -6.90 -10.40 -5.78
N ASN A 269 -7.42 -11.63 -5.68
CA ASN A 269 -8.04 -12.09 -4.45
C ASN A 269 -7.02 -12.14 -3.29
N ASP A 270 -7.49 -12.27 -2.07
CA ASP A 270 -6.64 -12.26 -0.86
C ASP A 270 -5.56 -13.34 -0.83
N MET A 271 -5.74 -14.40 -1.60
CA MET A 271 -4.76 -15.49 -1.71
C MET A 271 -3.75 -15.27 -2.85
N GLY A 272 -3.95 -14.25 -3.70
CA GLY A 272 -3.07 -13.98 -4.83
C GLY A 272 -3.18 -14.98 -5.99
N THR A 273 -4.24 -15.78 -6.03
CA THR A 273 -4.41 -16.93 -6.96
C THR A 273 -5.33 -16.66 -8.13
N ALA A 274 -6.04 -15.55 -8.13
CA ALA A 274 -6.93 -15.14 -9.21
C ALA A 274 -7.01 -13.62 -9.30
N VAL A 275 -7.15 -13.11 -10.51
CA VAL A 275 -7.46 -11.70 -10.76
C VAL A 275 -8.86 -11.42 -10.23
N LYS A 276 -9.04 -10.26 -9.62
CA LYS A 276 -10.34 -9.79 -9.13
C LYS A 276 -11.09 -9.16 -10.28
N ASP A 277 -12.27 -9.71 -10.59
CA ASP A 277 -13.12 -9.18 -11.64
C ASP A 277 -13.64 -7.78 -11.26
N PRO A 278 -13.80 -6.87 -12.26
CA PRO A 278 -14.33 -5.53 -12.01
C PRO A 278 -15.78 -5.51 -11.52
N GLU A 279 -16.50 -6.62 -11.69
CA GLU A 279 -17.94 -6.75 -11.38
C GLU A 279 -18.21 -7.59 -10.11
N GLY A 280 -17.17 -7.97 -9.34
CA GLY A 280 -17.26 -8.91 -8.22
C GLY A 280 -17.25 -8.29 -6.82
#